data_3101079a2adbd7130381474652ece86f
#
_entry.id   3101079a2adbd7130381474652ece86f
#
_cell.length_a   1.000
_cell.length_b   1.000
_cell.length_c   1.000
_cell.angle_alpha   90.00
_cell.angle_beta   90.00
_cell.angle_gamma   90.00
#
_symmetry.space_group_name_H-M   'P 1'
#
loop_
_entity.id
_entity.type
_entity.pdbx_description
1 polymer ?
#
loop_
_entity_poly.entity_id
_entity_poly.type
_entity_poly.pdbx_seq_one_letter_code
_entity_poly.pdbx_strand_id
1 'polypeptide(L)'
;MSKIKKNINGSYQDYFDKDLSLRDPDLYNSIKLELKRQQEHIELIASENYCSQAVMEAQGSIMTNKYAEGYPGRRYYGGCENVDVAEQLAISRACQLYNCKFANVQPNSGSQANQAVFLALMKPGETFLSMDLASGGHLTHGAKPNQSGKWFNPVHYQVTKDTNTVSGVGIAPCGQPHIRVHLGKKKPAC
;
A
#
# COMPACT_ATOMS: atom_id res chain seq x y z
N MET A 1 -36.16 1.83 -12.35
CA MET A 1 -35.56 0.66 -13.03
C MET A 1 -35.63 0.88 -14.54
N SER A 2 -34.57 1.39 -15.11
CA SER A 2 -34.41 1.65 -16.54
C SER A 2 -34.17 0.32 -17.24
N LYS A 3 -34.97 0.01 -18.26
CA LYS A 3 -34.85 -1.18 -19.10
C LYS A 3 -33.58 -1.03 -19.93
N ILE A 4 -32.52 -1.73 -19.56
CA ILE A 4 -31.34 -1.92 -20.42
C ILE A 4 -31.79 -2.72 -21.63
N LYS A 5 -32.00 -2.05 -22.77
CA LYS A 5 -32.20 -2.71 -24.07
C LYS A 5 -30.85 -3.37 -24.43
N LYS A 6 -30.80 -4.70 -24.38
CA LYS A 6 -29.70 -5.49 -24.95
C LYS A 6 -29.66 -5.25 -26.47
N ASN A 7 -28.72 -4.45 -26.94
CA ASN A 7 -28.35 -4.39 -28.33
C ASN A 7 -27.30 -5.46 -28.58
N ILE A 8 -27.69 -6.63 -29.06
CA ILE A 8 -26.85 -7.83 -29.23
C ILE A 8 -26.08 -7.84 -30.57
N ASN A 9 -26.14 -6.76 -31.36
CA ASN A 9 -25.53 -6.69 -32.70
C ASN A 9 -24.21 -5.92 -32.77
N GLY A 10 -23.48 -5.76 -31.66
CA GLY A 10 -22.11 -5.28 -31.72
C GLY A 10 -21.15 -6.43 -32.03
N SER A 11 -20.25 -6.25 -32.99
CA SER A 11 -19.18 -7.21 -33.26
C SER A 11 -18.29 -7.33 -32.01
N TYR A 12 -17.64 -8.48 -31.79
CA TYR A 12 -16.65 -8.65 -30.72
C TYR A 12 -15.56 -7.57 -30.75
N GLN A 13 -15.20 -7.07 -31.94
CA GLN A 13 -14.29 -5.97 -32.17
C GLN A 13 -14.72 -4.71 -31.41
N ASP A 14 -15.99 -4.34 -31.51
CA ASP A 14 -16.58 -3.19 -30.81
C ASP A 14 -16.48 -3.29 -29.27
N TYR A 15 -16.38 -4.48 -28.74
CA TYR A 15 -16.24 -4.67 -27.30
C TYR A 15 -14.85 -4.28 -26.79
N PHE A 16 -13.81 -4.61 -27.53
CA PHE A 16 -12.42 -4.40 -27.10
C PHE A 16 -11.83 -3.06 -27.54
N ASP A 17 -12.33 -2.50 -28.64
CA ASP A 17 -11.72 -1.34 -29.30
C ASP A 17 -12.36 0.01 -28.92
N LYS A 18 -13.52 0.00 -28.23
CA LYS A 18 -14.19 1.24 -27.83
C LYS A 18 -13.52 1.86 -26.61
N ASP A 19 -13.20 3.14 -26.73
CA ASP A 19 -12.76 3.99 -25.63
C ASP A 19 -13.81 4.04 -24.51
N LEU A 20 -13.33 4.33 -23.30
CA LEU A 20 -14.18 4.47 -22.12
C LEU A 20 -15.28 5.52 -22.32
N SER A 21 -14.97 6.62 -23.03
CA SER A 21 -15.94 7.68 -23.33
C SER A 21 -17.17 7.23 -24.10
N LEU A 22 -16.99 6.19 -24.94
CA LEU A 22 -18.06 5.59 -25.72
C LEU A 22 -18.71 4.37 -25.04
N ARG A 23 -17.94 3.72 -24.17
CA ARG A 23 -18.34 2.47 -23.50
C ARG A 23 -19.15 2.75 -22.24
N ASP A 24 -18.67 3.67 -21.44
CA ASP A 24 -19.26 4.11 -20.18
C ASP A 24 -19.09 5.63 -20.01
N PRO A 25 -19.96 6.41 -20.66
CA PRO A 25 -19.88 7.87 -20.59
C PRO A 25 -20.03 8.43 -19.18
N ASP A 26 -20.77 7.77 -18.31
CA ASP A 26 -20.98 8.23 -16.93
C ASP A 26 -19.69 8.12 -16.12
N LEU A 27 -18.99 6.99 -16.21
CA LEU A 27 -17.70 6.80 -15.59
C LEU A 27 -16.64 7.74 -16.18
N TYR A 28 -16.63 7.89 -17.51
CA TYR A 28 -15.71 8.81 -18.18
C TYR A 28 -15.89 10.25 -17.70
N ASN A 29 -17.13 10.72 -17.59
CA ASN A 29 -17.43 12.04 -17.08
C ASN A 29 -17.03 12.20 -15.60
N SER A 30 -17.22 11.20 -14.78
CA SER A 30 -16.76 11.20 -13.39
C SER A 30 -15.23 11.38 -13.29
N ILE A 31 -14.47 10.68 -14.14
CA ILE A 31 -13.00 10.83 -14.20
C ILE A 31 -12.60 12.25 -14.63
N LYS A 32 -13.32 12.83 -15.60
CA LYS A 32 -13.06 14.21 -16.04
C LYS A 32 -13.36 15.24 -14.94
N LEU A 33 -14.43 15.03 -14.20
CA LEU A 33 -14.78 15.89 -13.06
C LEU A 33 -13.72 15.81 -11.95
N GLU A 34 -13.21 14.62 -11.67
CA GLU A 34 -12.12 14.43 -10.72
C GLU A 34 -10.83 15.10 -11.18
N LEU A 35 -10.46 14.98 -12.45
CA LEU A 35 -9.32 15.71 -13.00
C LEU A 35 -9.46 17.23 -12.80
N LYS A 36 -10.65 17.76 -13.10
CA LYS A 36 -10.97 19.18 -12.88
C LYS A 36 -10.85 19.54 -11.40
N ARG A 37 -11.39 18.73 -10.49
CA ARG A 37 -11.27 18.93 -9.05
C ARG A 37 -9.79 19.03 -8.62
N GLN A 38 -8.96 18.10 -9.06
CA GLN A 38 -7.54 18.09 -8.73
C GLN A 38 -6.78 19.31 -9.27
N GLN A 39 -7.20 19.87 -10.40
CA GLN A 39 -6.58 21.06 -10.98
C GLN A 39 -7.02 22.37 -10.30
N GLU A 40 -8.24 22.41 -9.79
CA GLU A 40 -8.86 23.63 -9.25
C GLU A 40 -8.81 23.73 -7.71
N HIS A 41 -8.49 22.63 -7.00
CA HIS A 41 -8.47 22.60 -5.55
C HIS A 41 -7.07 22.32 -5.02
N ILE A 42 -6.74 22.95 -3.90
CA ILE A 42 -5.51 22.66 -3.17
C ILE A 42 -5.78 21.44 -2.28
N GLU A 43 -5.02 20.37 -2.51
CA GLU A 43 -5.10 19.17 -1.69
C GLU A 43 -4.22 19.32 -0.45
N LEU A 44 -4.81 19.19 0.74
CA LEU A 44 -4.13 19.31 2.03
C LEU A 44 -4.04 17.99 2.80
N ILE A 45 -4.44 16.87 2.18
CA ILE A 45 -4.30 15.55 2.77
C ILE A 45 -2.86 15.08 2.56
N ALA A 46 -2.07 15.07 3.65
CA ALA A 46 -0.63 14.80 3.58
C ALA A 46 -0.25 13.41 3.04
N SER A 47 -1.18 12.45 3.06
CA SER A 47 -0.98 11.09 2.54
C SER A 47 -1.30 10.96 1.05
N GLU A 48 -1.87 11.98 0.41
CA GLU A 48 -2.15 11.98 -1.02
C GLU A 48 -0.95 12.46 -1.84
N ASN A 49 -0.80 11.91 -3.03
CA ASN A 49 0.24 12.29 -3.97
C ASN A 49 -0.28 12.19 -5.41
N TYR A 50 0.16 13.10 -6.27
CA TYR A 50 -0.14 13.06 -7.69
C TYR A 50 0.87 12.17 -8.41
N CYS A 51 0.39 11.10 -9.03
CA CYS A 51 1.25 10.27 -9.86
C CYS A 51 1.38 10.85 -11.28
N SER A 52 2.49 10.54 -11.93
CA SER A 52 2.72 10.95 -13.31
C SER A 52 1.82 10.20 -14.30
N GLN A 53 1.63 10.78 -15.47
CA GLN A 53 0.91 10.11 -16.56
C GLN A 53 1.53 8.75 -16.89
N ALA A 54 2.85 8.63 -16.91
CA ALA A 54 3.54 7.36 -17.16
C ALA A 54 3.21 6.26 -16.14
N VAL A 55 3.01 6.63 -14.86
CA VAL A 55 2.57 5.68 -13.83
C VAL A 55 1.13 5.22 -14.11
N MET A 56 0.24 6.14 -14.46
CA MET A 56 -1.15 5.79 -14.80
C MET A 56 -1.24 4.91 -16.05
N GLU A 57 -0.45 5.20 -17.09
CA GLU A 57 -0.37 4.40 -18.31
C GLU A 57 0.15 2.98 -18.03
N ALA A 58 1.18 2.85 -17.20
CA ALA A 58 1.71 1.54 -16.80
C ALA A 58 0.68 0.73 -16.01
N GLN A 59 -0.01 1.36 -15.08
CA GLN A 59 -1.03 0.72 -14.25
C GLN A 59 -2.26 0.26 -15.05
N GLY A 60 -2.70 1.07 -16.02
CA GLY A 60 -3.83 0.76 -16.90
C GLY A 60 -3.44 0.00 -18.18
N SER A 61 -2.24 -0.58 -18.23
CA SER A 61 -1.74 -1.26 -19.41
C SER A 61 -2.33 -2.66 -19.62
N ILE A 62 -2.03 -3.27 -20.76
CA ILE A 62 -2.41 -4.64 -21.12
C ILE A 62 -1.91 -5.70 -20.12
N MET A 63 -0.92 -5.37 -19.29
CA MET A 63 -0.46 -6.24 -18.20
C MET A 63 -1.55 -6.57 -17.20
N THR A 64 -2.59 -5.74 -17.10
CA THR A 64 -3.81 -6.00 -16.31
C THR A 64 -4.48 -7.34 -16.66
N ASN A 65 -4.35 -7.81 -17.88
CA ASN A 65 -4.93 -9.08 -18.34
C ASN A 65 -4.13 -10.31 -17.89
N LYS A 66 -2.89 -10.11 -17.39
CA LYS A 66 -2.02 -11.26 -17.09
C LYS A 66 -2.12 -11.70 -15.65
N TYR A 67 -2.50 -12.96 -15.45
CA TYR A 67 -2.42 -13.63 -14.15
C TYR A 67 -0.98 -14.14 -13.93
N ALA A 68 -0.28 -13.59 -12.92
CA ALA A 68 1.14 -13.82 -12.69
C ALA A 68 1.43 -14.24 -11.24
N GLU A 69 0.72 -15.25 -10.75
CA GLU A 69 0.93 -15.81 -9.42
C GLU A 69 2.35 -16.39 -9.28
N GLY A 70 2.97 -16.14 -8.14
CA GLY A 70 4.36 -16.50 -7.87
C GLY A 70 5.30 -15.31 -7.98
N TYR A 71 6.56 -15.57 -8.29
CA TYR A 71 7.63 -14.56 -8.39
C TYR A 71 8.38 -14.68 -9.71
N PRO A 72 9.15 -13.67 -10.13
CA PRO A 72 9.96 -13.76 -11.34
C PRO A 72 10.80 -15.03 -11.38
N GLY A 73 10.71 -15.77 -12.49
CA GLY A 73 11.37 -17.07 -12.68
C GLY A 73 10.77 -18.24 -11.87
N ARG A 74 9.73 -18.01 -11.09
CA ARG A 74 9.03 -19.03 -10.28
C ARG A 74 7.52 -18.82 -10.32
N ARG A 75 6.95 -18.81 -11.50
CA ARG A 75 5.52 -18.63 -11.74
C ARG A 75 4.78 -19.97 -11.76
N TYR A 76 3.54 -19.94 -11.34
CA TYR A 76 2.65 -21.10 -11.42
C TYR A 76 2.10 -21.30 -12.84
N TYR A 77 2.09 -20.26 -13.69
CA TYR A 77 1.53 -20.27 -15.04
C TYR A 77 2.54 -19.75 -16.06
N GLY A 78 2.38 -20.19 -17.31
CA GLY A 78 3.20 -19.75 -18.44
C GLY A 78 2.86 -18.34 -18.93
N GLY A 79 3.67 -17.80 -19.84
CA GLY A 79 3.45 -16.50 -20.48
C GLY A 79 3.75 -15.31 -19.56
N CYS A 80 4.64 -15.46 -18.57
CA CYS A 80 4.98 -14.44 -17.62
C CYS A 80 6.30 -13.70 -17.93
N GLU A 81 6.92 -13.97 -19.06
CA GLU A 81 8.26 -13.48 -19.42
C GLU A 81 8.34 -11.94 -19.36
N ASN A 82 7.34 -11.26 -19.90
CA ASN A 82 7.31 -9.79 -19.91
C ASN A 82 6.91 -9.20 -18.55
N VAL A 83 6.03 -9.85 -17.82
CA VAL A 83 5.66 -9.45 -16.45
C VAL A 83 6.85 -9.63 -15.51
N ASP A 84 7.64 -10.69 -15.68
CA ASP A 84 8.87 -10.92 -14.92
C ASP A 84 9.87 -9.79 -15.12
N VAL A 85 10.02 -9.30 -16.35
CA VAL A 85 10.87 -8.13 -16.63
C VAL A 85 10.37 -6.88 -15.88
N ALA A 86 9.06 -6.61 -15.92
CA ALA A 86 8.49 -5.47 -15.24
C ALA A 86 8.68 -5.56 -13.71
N GLU A 87 8.41 -6.71 -13.13
CA GLU A 87 8.57 -6.92 -11.67
C GLU A 87 10.05 -6.87 -11.27
N GLN A 88 10.96 -7.46 -12.05
CA GLN A 88 12.40 -7.40 -11.77
C GLN A 88 12.97 -5.99 -11.87
N LEU A 89 12.49 -5.17 -12.81
CA LEU A 89 12.82 -3.75 -12.88
C LEU A 89 12.35 -3.00 -11.62
N ALA A 90 11.13 -3.25 -11.16
CA ALA A 90 10.61 -2.64 -9.95
C ALA A 90 11.44 -3.04 -8.72
N ILE A 91 11.78 -4.32 -8.56
CA ILE A 91 12.62 -4.83 -7.48
C ILE A 91 14.00 -4.15 -7.49
N SER A 92 14.67 -4.13 -8.64
CA SER A 92 16.03 -3.56 -8.74
C SER A 92 16.04 -2.06 -8.46
N ARG A 93 15.05 -1.33 -8.96
CA ARG A 93 14.90 0.12 -8.71
C ARG A 93 14.58 0.42 -7.25
N ALA A 94 13.71 -0.38 -6.60
CA ALA A 94 13.46 -0.26 -5.18
C ALA A 94 14.73 -0.52 -4.35
N CYS A 95 15.49 -1.56 -4.68
CA CYS A 95 16.75 -1.85 -4.01
C CYS A 95 17.77 -0.71 -4.17
N GLN A 96 17.87 -0.09 -5.33
CA GLN A 96 18.73 1.07 -5.57
C GLN A 96 18.26 2.30 -4.77
N LEU A 97 16.97 2.60 -4.83
CA LEU A 97 16.38 3.78 -4.17
C LEU A 97 16.56 3.75 -2.65
N TYR A 98 16.36 2.59 -2.05
CA TYR A 98 16.42 2.40 -0.60
C TYR A 98 17.76 1.85 -0.11
N ASN A 99 18.72 1.64 -0.99
CA ASN A 99 20.02 1.01 -0.68
C ASN A 99 19.86 -0.28 0.14
N CYS A 100 18.95 -1.15 -0.30
CA CYS A 100 18.64 -2.41 0.36
C CYS A 100 19.00 -3.61 -0.52
N LYS A 101 19.18 -4.77 0.12
CA LYS A 101 19.57 -6.01 -0.59
C LYS A 101 18.38 -6.72 -1.23
N PHE A 102 17.20 -6.54 -0.67
CA PHE A 102 15.97 -7.24 -1.08
C PHE A 102 14.80 -6.28 -1.06
N ALA A 103 13.90 -6.43 -2.02
CA ALA A 103 12.62 -5.74 -2.06
C ALA A 103 11.53 -6.70 -2.54
N ASN A 104 10.35 -6.58 -1.96
CA ASN A 104 9.13 -7.22 -2.46
C ASN A 104 8.19 -6.09 -2.93
N VAL A 105 7.86 -6.09 -4.21
CA VAL A 105 7.07 -5.04 -4.86
C VAL A 105 5.64 -5.49 -5.18
N GLN A 106 5.24 -6.68 -4.72
CA GLN A 106 3.90 -7.24 -5.01
C GLN A 106 2.76 -6.64 -4.16
N PRO A 107 2.98 -6.12 -2.93
CA PRO A 107 1.89 -5.50 -2.20
C PRO A 107 1.26 -4.34 -2.99
N ASN A 108 -0.07 -4.32 -3.07
CA ASN A 108 -0.81 -3.30 -3.81
C ASN A 108 -1.07 -2.02 -3.00
N SER A 109 -0.72 -2.03 -1.73
CA SER A 109 -0.89 -0.90 -0.81
C SER A 109 0.07 -0.98 0.36
N GLY A 110 0.33 0.16 1.03
CA GLY A 110 1.08 0.18 2.29
C GLY A 110 0.43 -0.68 3.38
N SER A 111 -0.88 -0.76 3.41
CA SER A 111 -1.61 -1.64 4.34
C SER A 111 -1.30 -3.11 4.10
N GLN A 112 -1.29 -3.55 2.84
CA GLN A 112 -0.92 -4.93 2.49
C GLN A 112 0.56 -5.22 2.79
N ALA A 113 1.45 -4.26 2.52
CA ALA A 113 2.87 -4.39 2.85
C ALA A 113 3.07 -4.56 4.36
N ASN A 114 2.44 -3.72 5.19
CA ASN A 114 2.50 -3.85 6.65
C ASN A 114 1.94 -5.18 7.14
N GLN A 115 0.83 -5.63 6.55
CA GLN A 115 0.22 -6.92 6.88
C GLN A 115 1.16 -8.10 6.57
N ALA A 116 1.85 -8.05 5.44
CA ALA A 116 2.85 -9.05 5.07
C ALA A 116 4.02 -9.09 6.08
N VAL A 117 4.47 -7.93 6.55
CA VAL A 117 5.51 -7.84 7.59
C VAL A 117 5.04 -8.46 8.90
N PHE A 118 3.84 -8.13 9.36
CA PHE A 118 3.27 -8.74 10.56
C PHE A 118 3.19 -10.27 10.43
N LEU A 119 2.67 -10.75 9.30
CA LEU A 119 2.54 -12.19 9.04
C LEU A 119 3.89 -12.91 9.01
N ALA A 120 4.94 -12.27 8.51
CA ALA A 120 6.28 -12.84 8.43
C ALA A 120 7.01 -12.88 9.78
N LEU A 121 6.75 -11.90 10.66
CA LEU A 121 7.54 -11.69 11.87
C LEU A 121 6.81 -12.06 13.17
N MET A 122 5.49 -12.17 13.14
CA MET A 122 4.68 -12.28 14.36
C MET A 122 3.57 -13.33 14.22
N LYS A 123 3.17 -13.88 15.37
CA LYS A 123 1.99 -14.73 15.50
C LYS A 123 0.82 -13.95 16.10
N PRO A 124 -0.42 -14.30 15.78
CA PRO A 124 -1.59 -13.71 16.43
C PRO A 124 -1.46 -13.76 17.96
N GLY A 125 -1.79 -12.65 18.63
CA GLY A 125 -1.68 -12.51 20.08
C GLY A 125 -0.33 -11.98 20.58
N GLU A 126 0.68 -11.89 19.73
CA GLU A 126 1.96 -11.31 20.14
C GLU A 126 1.90 -9.79 20.27
N THR A 127 2.79 -9.25 21.09
CA THR A 127 2.83 -7.82 21.43
C THR A 127 3.85 -7.09 20.59
N PHE A 128 3.50 -5.91 20.10
CA PHE A 128 4.42 -5.00 19.39
C PHE A 128 4.25 -3.55 19.85
N LEU A 129 5.30 -2.78 19.69
CA LEU A 129 5.34 -1.35 20.00
C LEU A 129 5.06 -0.53 18.75
N SER A 130 4.14 0.44 18.86
CA SER A 130 3.79 1.33 17.76
C SER A 130 3.42 2.74 18.22
N MET A 131 3.45 3.70 17.31
CA MET A 131 2.95 5.03 17.57
C MET A 131 1.42 5.05 17.62
N ASP A 132 0.85 5.74 18.60
CA ASP A 132 -0.59 5.93 18.68
C ASP A 132 -1.13 6.73 17.50
N LEU A 133 -2.32 6.37 17.04
CA LEU A 133 -3.02 7.06 15.94
C LEU A 133 -3.17 8.57 16.21
N ALA A 134 -3.51 8.95 17.45
CA ALA A 134 -3.64 10.34 17.86
C ALA A 134 -2.32 11.13 17.81
N SER A 135 -1.18 10.44 17.82
CA SER A 135 0.16 11.02 17.70
C SER A 135 0.72 10.97 16.28
N GLY A 136 -0.09 10.58 15.30
CA GLY A 136 0.32 10.48 13.89
C GLY A 136 0.70 9.05 13.45
N GLY A 137 0.42 8.02 14.26
CA GLY A 137 0.59 6.62 13.88
C GLY A 137 -0.34 6.22 12.75
N HIS A 138 0.09 5.27 11.92
CA HIS A 138 -0.75 4.76 10.85
C HIS A 138 -1.82 3.80 11.39
N LEU A 139 -2.97 3.73 10.70
CA LEU A 139 -4.08 2.84 11.08
C LEU A 139 -3.63 1.36 11.21
N THR A 140 -2.74 0.92 10.33
CA THR A 140 -2.19 -0.46 10.32
C THR A 140 -1.15 -0.72 11.42
N HIS A 141 -0.86 0.26 12.27
CA HIS A 141 0.05 0.12 13.40
C HIS A 141 -0.68 -0.16 14.71
N GLY A 142 -1.68 -1.03 14.68
CA GLY A 142 -2.36 -1.50 15.88
C GLY A 142 -3.63 -0.74 16.26
N ALA A 143 -4.17 0.11 15.41
CA ALA A 143 -5.45 0.76 15.69
C ALA A 143 -6.57 -0.30 15.85
N LYS A 144 -7.42 -0.16 16.86
CA LYS A 144 -8.47 -1.14 17.23
C LYS A 144 -9.35 -1.61 16.06
N PRO A 145 -9.78 -0.76 15.12
CA PRO A 145 -10.60 -1.21 14.00
C PRO A 145 -9.81 -1.99 12.94
N ASN A 146 -8.48 -1.85 12.91
CA ASN A 146 -7.61 -2.49 11.95
C ASN A 146 -7.29 -3.94 12.33
N GLN A 147 -6.93 -4.76 11.34
CA GLN A 147 -6.51 -6.15 11.55
C GLN A 147 -5.35 -6.26 12.55
N SER A 148 -4.37 -5.35 12.47
CA SER A 148 -3.23 -5.33 13.40
C SER A 148 -3.63 -5.13 14.86
N GLY A 149 -4.67 -4.34 15.12
CA GLY A 149 -5.21 -4.13 16.46
C GLY A 149 -6.16 -5.23 16.92
N LYS A 150 -6.67 -6.08 16.00
CA LYS A 150 -7.57 -7.19 16.31
C LYS A 150 -6.82 -8.50 16.55
N TRP A 151 -5.71 -8.71 15.83
CA TRP A 151 -4.97 -9.97 15.87
C TRP A 151 -3.77 -9.95 16.80
N PHE A 152 -3.23 -8.76 17.09
CA PHE A 152 -2.06 -8.57 17.93
C PHE A 152 -2.38 -7.71 19.15
N ASN A 153 -1.42 -7.60 20.07
CA ASN A 153 -1.51 -6.76 21.26
C ASN A 153 -0.61 -5.51 21.08
N PRO A 154 -1.11 -4.44 20.46
CA PRO A 154 -0.33 -3.22 20.28
C PRO A 154 -0.13 -2.49 21.62
N VAL A 155 1.10 -2.11 21.90
CA VAL A 155 1.46 -1.15 22.94
C VAL A 155 1.81 0.15 22.27
N HIS A 156 1.08 1.22 22.60
CA HIS A 156 1.25 2.49 21.93
C HIS A 156 2.15 3.44 22.73
N TYR A 157 3.09 4.09 22.04
CA TYR A 157 3.76 5.26 22.53
C TYR A 157 3.16 6.52 21.92
N GLN A 158 3.31 7.64 22.62
CA GLN A 158 2.75 8.93 22.24
C GLN A 158 3.86 9.98 22.11
N VAL A 159 3.54 11.06 21.41
CA VAL A 159 4.35 12.28 21.37
C VAL A 159 3.74 13.27 22.36
N THR A 160 4.55 13.74 23.30
CA THR A 160 4.09 14.77 24.27
C THR A 160 3.92 16.11 23.57
N LYS A 161 2.79 16.77 23.83
CA LYS A 161 2.47 18.06 23.22
C LYS A 161 3.45 19.19 23.62
N ASP A 162 3.94 19.14 24.85
CA ASP A 162 4.76 20.21 25.38
C ASP A 162 6.23 20.16 24.96
N THR A 163 6.75 18.97 24.75
CA THR A 163 8.18 18.78 24.48
C THR A 163 8.47 18.24 23.09
N ASN A 164 7.44 17.83 22.34
CA ASN A 164 7.55 17.10 21.07
C ASN A 164 8.47 15.88 21.15
N THR A 165 8.60 15.28 22.33
CA THR A 165 9.40 14.09 22.58
C THR A 165 8.53 12.86 22.69
N VAL A 166 9.08 11.70 22.36
CA VAL A 166 8.40 10.42 22.53
C VAL A 166 8.30 10.09 24.02
N SER A 167 7.08 10.00 24.53
CA SER A 167 6.79 9.60 25.91
C SER A 167 5.99 8.31 25.92
N GLY A 168 6.08 7.56 27.01
CA GLY A 168 5.18 6.45 27.27
C GLY A 168 5.71 5.07 26.87
N VAL A 169 7.01 4.90 26.73
CA VAL A 169 7.59 3.56 26.86
C VAL A 169 7.65 3.23 28.35
N GLY A 170 6.50 3.07 28.95
CA GLY A 170 6.38 2.51 30.29
C GLY A 170 6.86 1.07 30.24
N ILE A 171 7.90 0.75 31.00
CA ILE A 171 8.26 -0.64 31.27
C ILE A 171 7.04 -1.29 31.92
N ALA A 172 6.43 -2.28 31.25
CA ALA A 172 5.30 -3.01 31.80
C ALA A 172 5.68 -3.59 33.17
N PRO A 173 4.74 -3.62 34.15
CA PRO A 173 5.00 -4.24 35.43
C PRO A 173 5.48 -5.68 35.25
N CYS A 174 6.36 -6.09 36.13
CA CYS A 174 6.98 -7.40 36.21
C CYS A 174 6.02 -8.55 35.86
N GLY A 175 6.33 -9.33 34.84
CA GLY A 175 5.53 -10.52 34.43
C GLY A 175 5.19 -10.63 32.95
N GLN A 176 5.38 -9.58 32.14
CA GLN A 176 5.23 -9.66 30.69
C GLN A 176 6.58 -9.72 29.98
N PRO A 177 6.68 -10.38 28.81
CA PRO A 177 7.95 -10.48 28.10
C PRO A 177 8.50 -9.09 27.78
N HIS A 178 9.68 -8.82 28.25
CA HIS A 178 10.36 -7.52 28.07
C HIS A 178 10.69 -7.28 26.59
N ILE A 179 10.01 -6.33 25.97
CA ILE A 179 10.46 -5.79 24.69
C ILE A 179 11.57 -4.80 25.01
N ARG A 180 12.83 -5.23 24.88
CA ARG A 180 13.99 -4.31 24.88
C ARG A 180 14.05 -3.60 23.54
N VAL A 181 13.51 -2.40 23.46
CA VAL A 181 13.81 -1.50 22.35
C VAL A 181 15.22 -0.98 22.56
N HIS A 182 16.20 -1.54 21.86
CA HIS A 182 17.54 -0.97 21.75
C HIS A 182 17.46 0.24 20.82
N LEU A 183 17.09 1.38 21.36
CA LEU A 183 17.41 2.66 20.72
C LEU A 183 18.94 2.76 20.77
N GLY A 184 19.59 2.54 19.63
CA GLY A 184 21.02 2.62 19.50
C GLY A 184 21.52 3.97 20.00
N LYS A 185 22.09 4.01 21.21
CA LYS A 185 22.87 5.15 21.65
C LYS A 185 24.06 5.26 20.69
N LYS A 186 24.08 6.31 19.87
CA LYS A 186 25.34 6.74 19.26
C LYS A 186 26.35 6.91 20.40
N LYS A 187 27.38 6.07 20.42
CA LYS A 187 28.55 6.37 21.29
C LYS A 187 29.06 7.73 20.87
N PRO A 188 29.31 8.64 21.81
CA PRO A 188 30.06 9.85 21.49
C PRO A 188 31.41 9.40 20.92
N ALA A 189 31.79 10.00 19.80
CA ALA A 189 33.15 9.83 19.27
C ALA A 189 34.12 10.38 20.30
N CYS A 190 35.03 9.53 20.75
CA CYS A 190 36.26 9.95 21.39
C CYS A 190 37.21 10.51 20.35
#